data_a9043d24ae1b3148df65f9db8c0e61f0
#
_entry.id   a9043d24ae1b3148df65f9db8c0e61f0
#
_cell.length_a   1.000
_cell.length_b   1.000
_cell.length_c   1.000
_cell.angle_alpha   90.00
_cell.angle_beta   90.00
_cell.angle_gamma   90.00
#
_symmetry.space_group_name_H-M   'P 1'
#
loop_
_entity.id
_entity.type
_entity.pdbx_description
1 polymer ?
#
loop_
_entity_poly.entity_id
_entity_poly.type
_entity_poly.pdbx_seq_one_letter_code
_entity_poly.pdbx_strand_id
1 'polypeptide(L)'
;MKFSWKIFFITFVIIITSFGVGGFLLINTVFTNTLNNRIDSAKKNNNYITTALSVYADNNQPTYGNLEYLRVSAIGFAKQIAGNSDSKIKIGSINELSFSAENEFAHGMSVNSRKSRIVTENKKYYIQTISKIQLVTASCYIETVDDITSVYSDRDMYCTIY
;
A
#
# COMPACT_ATOMS: atom_id res chain seq x y z
N MET A 1 24.48 -51.75 -12.29
CA MET A 1 24.59 -50.29 -12.49
C MET A 1 26.03 -49.89 -12.21
N LYS A 2 26.73 -49.27 -13.16
CA LYS A 2 28.13 -48.88 -13.00
C LYS A 2 28.23 -47.75 -11.94
N PHE A 3 29.26 -47.76 -11.12
CA PHE A 3 29.51 -46.80 -10.02
C PHE A 3 29.40 -45.33 -10.46
N SER A 4 29.86 -45.03 -11.68
CA SER A 4 29.75 -43.69 -12.29
C SER A 4 28.31 -43.14 -12.43
N TRP A 5 27.33 -44.00 -12.66
CA TRP A 5 25.94 -43.61 -12.77
C TRP A 5 25.33 -43.19 -11.44
N LYS A 6 25.77 -43.83 -10.34
CA LYS A 6 25.31 -43.47 -9.00
C LYS A 6 25.82 -42.05 -8.61
N ILE A 7 27.10 -41.78 -8.90
CA ILE A 7 27.72 -40.47 -8.63
C ILE A 7 26.98 -39.40 -9.45
N PHE A 8 26.76 -39.65 -10.74
CA PHE A 8 26.05 -38.72 -11.61
C PHE A 8 24.66 -38.36 -11.06
N PHE A 9 23.86 -39.37 -10.68
CA PHE A 9 22.52 -39.12 -10.12
C PHE A 9 22.57 -38.34 -8.81
N ILE A 10 23.47 -38.67 -7.90
CA ILE A 10 23.61 -37.96 -6.62
C ILE A 10 23.98 -36.50 -6.88
N THR A 11 24.98 -36.24 -7.72
CA THR A 11 25.39 -34.87 -8.07
C THR A 11 24.27 -34.09 -8.73
N PHE A 12 23.54 -34.71 -9.65
CA PHE A 12 22.40 -34.11 -10.34
C PHE A 12 21.29 -33.71 -9.38
N VAL A 13 20.92 -34.59 -8.43
CA VAL A 13 19.92 -34.30 -7.38
C VAL A 13 20.38 -33.15 -6.48
N ILE A 14 21.65 -33.13 -6.08
CA ILE A 14 22.20 -32.03 -5.27
C ILE A 14 22.12 -30.69 -6.01
N ILE A 15 22.45 -30.68 -7.30
CA ILE A 15 22.39 -29.46 -8.11
C ILE A 15 20.94 -28.97 -8.21
N ILE A 16 19.99 -29.84 -8.58
CA ILE A 16 18.57 -29.44 -8.71
C ILE A 16 18.01 -28.92 -7.40
N THR A 17 18.27 -29.63 -6.28
CA THR A 17 17.80 -29.20 -4.97
C THR A 17 18.41 -27.86 -4.57
N SER A 18 19.70 -27.65 -4.81
CA SER A 18 20.38 -26.39 -4.47
C SER A 18 19.82 -25.21 -5.27
N PHE A 19 19.63 -25.38 -6.58
CA PHE A 19 19.03 -24.34 -7.42
C PHE A 19 17.55 -24.11 -7.09
N GLY A 20 16.77 -25.16 -6.84
CA GLY A 20 15.36 -25.04 -6.48
C GLY A 20 15.17 -24.28 -5.15
N VAL A 21 15.89 -24.68 -4.11
CA VAL A 21 15.83 -24.00 -2.80
C VAL A 21 16.37 -22.58 -2.89
N GLY A 22 17.53 -22.38 -3.55
CA GLY A 22 18.12 -21.05 -3.72
C GLY A 22 17.22 -20.10 -4.50
N GLY A 23 16.66 -20.56 -5.61
CA GLY A 23 15.71 -19.78 -6.43
C GLY A 23 14.45 -19.39 -5.65
N PHE A 24 13.84 -20.33 -4.93
CA PHE A 24 12.67 -20.05 -4.10
C PHE A 24 12.95 -19.01 -3.00
N LEU A 25 14.08 -19.15 -2.29
CA LEU A 25 14.46 -18.18 -1.25
C LEU A 25 14.70 -16.79 -1.85
N LEU A 26 15.34 -16.71 -3.02
CA LEU A 26 15.60 -15.44 -3.70
C LEU A 26 14.27 -14.77 -4.12
N ILE A 27 13.37 -15.49 -4.76
CA ILE A 27 12.06 -14.97 -5.16
C ILE A 27 11.30 -14.44 -3.94
N ASN A 28 11.26 -15.21 -2.86
CA ASN A 28 10.56 -14.80 -1.63
C ASN A 28 11.20 -13.55 -1.00
N THR A 29 12.53 -13.46 -1.01
CA THR A 29 13.25 -12.29 -0.47
C THR A 29 12.97 -11.05 -1.31
N VAL A 30 13.06 -11.16 -2.64
CA VAL A 30 12.78 -10.04 -3.56
C VAL A 30 11.33 -9.59 -3.41
N PHE A 31 10.37 -10.52 -3.37
CA PHE A 31 8.96 -10.21 -3.16
C PHE A 31 8.74 -9.46 -1.85
N THR A 32 9.27 -9.97 -0.74
CA THR A 32 9.10 -9.35 0.58
C THR A 32 9.70 -7.95 0.62
N ASN A 33 10.90 -7.76 0.06
CA ASN A 33 11.54 -6.46 0.01
C ASN A 33 10.76 -5.47 -0.87
N THR A 34 10.28 -5.91 -2.03
CA THR A 34 9.47 -5.07 -2.92
C THR A 34 8.15 -4.68 -2.26
N LEU A 35 7.49 -5.62 -1.61
CA LEU A 35 6.23 -5.37 -0.90
C LEU A 35 6.42 -4.37 0.24
N ASN A 36 7.46 -4.55 1.07
CA ASN A 36 7.78 -3.63 2.15
C ASN A 36 8.09 -2.22 1.63
N ASN A 37 8.86 -2.11 0.56
CA ASN A 37 9.14 -0.82 -0.09
C ASN A 37 7.88 -0.14 -0.60
N ARG A 38 6.93 -0.89 -1.17
CA ARG A 38 5.63 -0.35 -1.61
C ARG A 38 4.79 0.14 -0.43
N ILE A 39 4.74 -0.63 0.67
CA ILE A 39 4.04 -0.24 1.91
C ILE A 39 4.65 1.05 2.48
N ASP A 40 5.96 1.15 2.56
CA ASP A 40 6.62 2.34 3.09
C ASP A 40 6.44 3.55 2.18
N SER A 41 6.44 3.36 0.86
CA SER A 41 6.13 4.42 -0.11
C SER A 41 4.68 4.91 0.04
N ALA A 42 3.72 4.00 0.17
CA ALA A 42 2.32 4.34 0.41
C ALA A 42 2.13 5.14 1.72
N LYS A 43 2.80 4.72 2.80
CA LYS A 43 2.80 5.46 4.07
C LYS A 43 3.39 6.85 3.95
N LYS A 44 4.52 7.00 3.26
CA LYS A 44 5.17 8.29 3.00
C LYS A 44 4.27 9.20 2.17
N ASN A 45 3.69 8.68 1.10
CA ASN A 45 2.77 9.44 0.24
C ASN A 45 1.56 9.94 1.04
N ASN A 46 0.89 9.05 1.78
CA ASN A 46 -0.20 9.44 2.67
C ASN A 46 0.22 10.49 3.70
N ASN A 47 1.45 10.42 4.24
CA ASN A 47 1.99 11.41 5.17
C ASN A 47 2.14 12.77 4.52
N TYR A 48 2.71 12.83 3.32
CA TYR A 48 2.84 14.10 2.59
C TYR A 48 1.48 14.75 2.36
N ILE A 49 0.50 13.98 1.89
CA ILE A 49 -0.86 14.46 1.66
C ILE A 49 -1.47 14.97 2.96
N THR A 50 -1.38 14.19 4.04
CA THR A 50 -1.94 14.54 5.35
C THR A 50 -1.34 15.82 5.89
N THR A 51 0.01 15.96 5.86
CA THR A 51 0.71 17.14 6.36
C THR A 51 0.36 18.37 5.53
N ALA A 52 0.37 18.25 4.22
CA ALA A 52 0.04 19.35 3.33
C ALA A 52 -1.40 19.83 3.50
N LEU A 53 -2.34 18.90 3.71
CA LEU A 53 -3.74 19.25 3.98
C LEU A 53 -3.94 19.90 5.34
N SER A 54 -3.22 19.45 6.37
CA SER A 54 -3.25 20.12 7.69
C SER A 54 -2.77 21.57 7.59
N VAL A 55 -1.62 21.79 6.94
CA VAL A 55 -1.08 23.13 6.72
C VAL A 55 -2.01 24.00 5.89
N TYR A 56 -2.62 23.44 4.85
CA TYR A 56 -3.59 24.16 4.02
C TYR A 56 -4.84 24.56 4.83
N ALA A 57 -5.36 23.66 5.64
CA ALA A 57 -6.52 23.93 6.49
C ALA A 57 -6.21 25.00 7.54
N ASP A 58 -5.04 24.94 8.18
CA ASP A 58 -4.63 25.90 9.20
C ASP A 58 -4.48 27.31 8.63
N ASN A 59 -3.95 27.44 7.41
CA ASN A 59 -3.74 28.75 6.76
C ASN A 59 -5.02 29.38 6.19
N ASN A 60 -6.08 28.61 5.94
CA ASN A 60 -7.30 29.07 5.30
C ASN A 60 -8.51 29.07 6.23
N GLN A 61 -8.30 29.01 7.53
CA GLN A 61 -9.35 28.91 8.57
C GLN A 61 -10.49 29.91 8.52
N PRO A 62 -10.30 31.21 8.24
CA PRO A 62 -11.39 32.17 8.44
C PRO A 62 -12.44 32.19 7.31
N THR A 63 -12.13 31.65 6.16
CA THR A 63 -12.95 31.88 4.95
C THR A 63 -13.96 30.77 4.65
N TYR A 64 -13.80 29.58 5.23
CA TYR A 64 -14.52 28.42 4.76
C TYR A 64 -15.17 27.59 5.86
N GLY A 65 -16.35 28.05 6.31
CA GLY A 65 -17.24 27.24 7.15
C GLY A 65 -17.87 26.04 6.45
N ASN A 66 -17.48 25.74 5.21
CA ASN A 66 -18.06 24.66 4.43
C ASN A 66 -17.02 23.53 4.22
N LEU A 67 -17.28 22.40 4.91
CA LEU A 67 -16.48 21.19 4.82
C LEU A 67 -16.35 20.67 3.36
N GLU A 68 -17.37 20.85 2.53
CA GLU A 68 -17.39 20.40 1.13
C GLU A 68 -16.41 21.19 0.27
N TYR A 69 -16.29 22.50 0.49
CA TYR A 69 -15.30 23.30 -0.23
C TYR A 69 -13.86 22.94 0.16
N LEU A 70 -13.60 22.74 1.46
CA LEU A 70 -12.31 22.23 1.94
C LEU A 70 -11.99 20.86 1.32
N ARG A 71 -13.00 20.00 1.22
CA ARG A 71 -12.85 18.67 0.63
C ARG A 71 -12.46 18.75 -0.86
N VAL A 72 -13.16 19.54 -1.65
CA VAL A 72 -12.89 19.69 -3.10
C VAL A 72 -11.52 20.31 -3.33
N SER A 73 -11.21 21.38 -2.63
CA SER A 73 -9.91 22.07 -2.72
C SER A 73 -8.77 21.18 -2.23
N ALA A 74 -9.00 20.44 -1.15
CA ALA A 74 -8.03 19.52 -0.56
C ALA A 74 -7.75 18.33 -1.50
N ILE A 75 -8.76 17.77 -2.18
CA ILE A 75 -8.56 16.71 -3.17
C ILE A 75 -7.75 17.22 -4.36
N GLY A 76 -8.04 18.41 -4.87
CA GLY A 76 -7.27 19.04 -5.94
C GLY A 76 -5.81 19.22 -5.56
N PHE A 77 -5.55 19.74 -4.38
CA PHE A 77 -4.22 19.96 -3.83
C PHE A 77 -3.48 18.64 -3.55
N ALA A 78 -4.17 17.64 -2.97
CA ALA A 78 -3.60 16.31 -2.74
C ALA A 78 -3.18 15.62 -4.05
N LYS A 79 -3.98 15.75 -5.10
CA LYS A 79 -3.61 15.24 -6.43
C LYS A 79 -2.39 15.95 -7.01
N GLN A 80 -2.25 17.25 -6.79
CA GLN A 80 -1.10 18.01 -7.25
C GLN A 80 0.18 17.61 -6.52
N ILE A 81 0.10 17.35 -5.20
CA ILE A 81 1.24 16.89 -4.39
C ILE A 81 1.64 15.46 -4.71
N ALA A 82 0.67 14.58 -4.85
CA ALA A 82 0.90 13.18 -5.21
C ALA A 82 1.53 13.03 -6.60
N GLY A 83 1.49 14.10 -7.41
CA GLY A 83 2.04 14.07 -8.76
C GLY A 83 1.36 13.03 -9.63
N ASN A 84 2.16 12.32 -10.45
CA ASN A 84 1.68 11.24 -11.30
C ASN A 84 1.53 9.89 -10.56
N SER A 85 1.33 9.90 -9.23
CA SER A 85 1.08 8.65 -8.54
C SER A 85 -0.31 8.13 -8.89
N ASP A 86 -0.40 6.85 -9.27
CA ASP A 86 -1.68 6.17 -9.56
C ASP A 86 -2.52 5.92 -8.30
N SER A 87 -2.15 6.54 -7.17
CA SER A 87 -2.87 6.42 -5.90
C SER A 87 -4.22 7.09 -5.98
N LYS A 88 -5.26 6.35 -5.62
CA LYS A 88 -6.61 6.92 -5.43
C LYS A 88 -6.67 7.57 -4.05
N ILE A 89 -7.12 8.83 -4.01
CA ILE A 89 -7.22 9.61 -2.77
C ILE A 89 -8.68 9.89 -2.48
N LYS A 90 -9.09 9.63 -1.24
CA LYS A 90 -10.39 10.02 -0.69
C LYS A 90 -10.22 10.76 0.62
N ILE A 91 -11.08 11.74 0.84
CA ILE A 91 -11.13 12.53 2.07
C ILE A 91 -12.60 12.60 2.50
N GLY A 92 -12.89 12.23 3.72
CA GLY A 92 -14.25 12.23 4.21
C GLY A 92 -14.43 11.52 5.55
N SER A 93 -15.67 11.13 5.82
CA SER A 93 -16.01 10.32 6.99
C SER A 93 -15.59 8.86 6.82
N ILE A 94 -15.63 8.10 7.92
CA ILE A 94 -15.29 6.68 7.91
C ILE A 94 -16.14 5.87 6.93
N ASN A 95 -17.40 6.27 6.70
CA ASN A 95 -18.33 5.58 5.82
C ASN A 95 -18.03 5.80 4.33
N GLU A 96 -17.16 6.76 4.00
CA GLU A 96 -16.78 7.11 2.63
C GLU A 96 -15.48 6.44 2.17
N LEU A 97 -14.86 5.62 3.02
CA LEU A 97 -13.64 4.88 2.69
C LEU A 97 -13.91 3.84 1.59
N SER A 98 -12.89 3.56 0.77
CA SER A 98 -13.03 2.67 -0.40
C SER A 98 -13.40 1.24 -0.03
N PHE A 99 -12.92 0.77 1.11
CA PHE A 99 -13.18 -0.56 1.65
C PHE A 99 -13.97 -0.46 2.94
N SER A 100 -15.14 0.15 2.88
CA SER A 100 -15.95 0.56 4.02
C SER A 100 -16.57 -0.59 4.82
N ALA A 101 -16.78 -1.75 4.22
CA ALA A 101 -17.38 -2.90 4.91
C ALA A 101 -16.55 -3.39 6.11
N GLU A 102 -15.30 -2.98 6.22
CA GLU A 102 -14.35 -3.38 7.25
C GLU A 102 -13.86 -2.16 8.05
N ASN A 103 -14.74 -1.24 8.38
CA ASN A 103 -14.40 0.00 9.09
C ASN A 103 -13.74 -0.20 10.47
N GLU A 104 -13.74 -1.42 11.02
CA GLU A 104 -12.98 -1.75 12.22
C GLU A 104 -11.49 -1.36 12.11
N PHE A 105 -10.93 -1.41 10.89
CA PHE A 105 -9.55 -0.98 10.67
C PHE A 105 -9.29 0.47 11.03
N ALA A 106 -10.22 1.37 10.77
CA ALA A 106 -10.13 2.80 11.07
C ALA A 106 -10.74 3.15 12.43
N HIS A 107 -11.59 2.28 13.02
CA HIS A 107 -12.18 2.53 14.33
C HIS A 107 -11.11 2.68 15.42
N GLY A 108 -11.37 3.57 16.35
CA GLY A 108 -10.47 3.82 17.49
C GLY A 108 -9.15 4.51 17.10
N MET A 109 -8.97 4.97 15.87
CA MET A 109 -7.81 5.76 15.49
C MET A 109 -7.81 7.10 16.22
N SER A 110 -6.71 7.41 16.87
CA SER A 110 -6.50 8.75 17.43
C SER A 110 -6.20 9.76 16.33
N VAL A 111 -6.38 11.05 16.63
CA VAL A 111 -5.99 12.15 15.73
C VAL A 111 -4.50 12.03 15.41
N ASN A 112 -4.13 12.30 14.18
CA ASN A 112 -2.77 12.19 13.64
C ASN A 112 -2.20 10.75 13.62
N SER A 113 -3.03 9.74 13.86
CA SER A 113 -2.62 8.35 13.67
C SER A 113 -2.75 7.92 12.21
N ARG A 114 -1.96 6.91 11.84
CA ARG A 114 -1.95 6.31 10.50
C ARG A 114 -1.93 4.80 10.59
N LYS A 115 -2.70 4.16 9.73
CA LYS A 115 -2.70 2.70 9.58
C LYS A 115 -2.61 2.33 8.11
N SER A 116 -1.90 1.24 7.81
CA SER A 116 -1.82 0.66 6.46
C SER A 116 -2.13 -0.82 6.52
N ARG A 117 -2.86 -1.32 5.53
CA ARG A 117 -3.13 -2.74 5.35
C ARG A 117 -3.16 -3.11 3.87
N ILE A 118 -3.00 -4.38 3.59
CA ILE A 118 -3.21 -4.95 2.26
C ILE A 118 -4.66 -5.42 2.18
N VAL A 119 -5.34 -5.06 1.10
CA VAL A 119 -6.72 -5.46 0.81
C VAL A 119 -6.75 -6.14 -0.55
N THR A 120 -7.55 -7.20 -0.65
CA THR A 120 -7.76 -7.93 -1.90
C THR A 120 -9.21 -7.72 -2.34
N GLU A 121 -9.40 -7.24 -3.57
CA GLU A 121 -10.71 -7.06 -4.18
C GLU A 121 -10.65 -7.46 -5.66
N ASN A 122 -11.58 -8.28 -6.12
CA ASN A 122 -11.67 -8.73 -7.52
C ASN A 122 -10.34 -9.29 -8.08
N LYS A 123 -9.62 -10.08 -7.29
CA LYS A 123 -8.29 -10.65 -7.61
C LYS A 123 -7.18 -9.60 -7.80
N LYS A 124 -7.39 -8.38 -7.36
CA LYS A 124 -6.39 -7.33 -7.30
C LYS A 124 -5.98 -7.06 -5.87
N TYR A 125 -4.73 -6.62 -5.70
CA TYR A 125 -4.14 -6.34 -4.41
C TYR A 125 -3.88 -4.84 -4.28
N TYR A 126 -4.31 -4.27 -3.14
CA TYR A 126 -4.19 -2.85 -2.87
C TYR A 126 -3.55 -2.61 -1.52
N ILE A 127 -2.77 -1.55 -1.39
CA ILE A 127 -2.38 -0.99 -0.09
C ILE A 127 -3.36 0.13 0.22
N GLN A 128 -4.19 -0.08 1.24
CA GLN A 128 -5.03 0.97 1.82
C GLN A 128 -4.27 1.61 2.97
N THR A 129 -4.04 2.92 2.89
CA THR A 129 -3.46 3.70 3.99
C THR A 129 -4.45 4.76 4.41
N ILE A 130 -4.74 4.80 5.72
CA ILE A 130 -5.71 5.72 6.32
C ILE A 130 -4.98 6.57 7.36
N SER A 131 -5.21 7.88 7.32
CA SER A 131 -4.84 8.83 8.36
C SER A 131 -6.07 9.53 8.90
N LYS A 132 -6.16 9.73 10.21
CA LYS A 132 -7.17 10.57 10.83
C LYS A 132 -6.57 11.93 11.14
N ILE A 133 -7.18 12.97 10.61
CA ILE A 133 -6.77 14.35 10.86
C ILE A 133 -7.89 15.13 11.54
N GLN A 134 -7.49 16.13 12.32
CA GLN A 134 -8.41 17.12 12.88
C GLN A 134 -8.39 18.35 11.96
N LEU A 135 -9.53 18.65 11.38
CA LEU A 135 -9.81 19.96 10.81
C LEU A 135 -10.44 20.85 11.87
N VAL A 136 -10.52 22.16 11.62
CA VAL A 136 -11.00 23.14 12.61
C VAL A 136 -12.31 22.75 13.28
N THR A 137 -13.24 22.22 12.51
CA THR A 137 -14.60 21.93 12.96
C THR A 137 -14.94 20.45 13.05
N ALA A 138 -14.14 19.56 12.43
CA ALA A 138 -14.43 18.13 12.37
C ALA A 138 -13.19 17.30 12.20
N SER A 139 -13.24 16.05 12.70
CA SER A 139 -12.26 15.01 12.34
C SER A 139 -12.65 14.40 10.99
N CYS A 140 -11.66 14.21 10.12
CA CYS A 140 -11.86 13.48 8.89
C CYS A 140 -10.77 12.44 8.66
N TYR A 141 -11.01 11.54 7.71
CA TYR A 141 -10.08 10.52 7.28
C TYR A 141 -9.54 10.88 5.89
N ILE A 142 -8.25 10.66 5.72
CA ILE A 142 -7.58 10.70 4.42
C ILE A 142 -7.20 9.27 4.08
N GLU A 143 -7.76 8.78 3.00
CA GLU A 143 -7.47 7.45 2.48
C GLU A 143 -6.66 7.56 1.20
N THR A 144 -5.58 6.79 1.12
CA THR A 144 -4.87 6.52 -0.13
C THR A 144 -4.93 5.03 -0.43
N VAL A 145 -5.20 4.71 -1.70
CA VAL A 145 -5.28 3.32 -2.18
C VAL A 145 -4.33 3.16 -3.37
N ASP A 146 -3.32 2.33 -3.19
CA ASP A 146 -2.28 2.05 -4.17
C ASP A 146 -2.44 0.64 -4.72
N ASP A 147 -2.49 0.47 -6.05
CA ASP A 147 -2.55 -0.85 -6.69
C ASP A 147 -1.15 -1.50 -6.68
N ILE A 148 -1.06 -2.67 -6.06
CA ILE A 148 0.17 -3.48 -5.97
C ILE A 148 0.01 -4.84 -6.64
N THR A 149 -0.99 -4.99 -7.50
CA THR A 149 -1.28 -6.27 -8.16
C THR A 149 -0.08 -6.78 -8.96
N SER A 150 0.70 -5.88 -9.57
CA SER A 150 1.91 -6.25 -10.30
C SER A 150 2.94 -6.98 -9.42
N VAL A 151 3.10 -6.58 -8.17
CA VAL A 151 4.06 -7.21 -7.24
C VAL A 151 3.70 -8.69 -7.00
N TYR A 152 2.41 -8.98 -6.90
CA TYR A 152 1.93 -10.35 -6.73
C TYR A 152 1.99 -11.15 -8.02
N SER A 153 1.62 -10.54 -9.17
CA SER A 153 1.70 -11.22 -10.47
C SER A 153 3.14 -11.54 -10.85
N ASP A 154 4.09 -10.68 -10.56
CA ASP A 154 5.52 -10.92 -10.79
C ASP A 154 6.01 -12.12 -9.95
N ARG A 155 5.65 -12.18 -8.67
CA ARG A 155 5.97 -13.33 -7.82
C ARG A 155 5.41 -14.62 -8.41
N ASP A 156 4.13 -14.62 -8.77
CA ASP A 156 3.44 -15.82 -9.25
C ASP A 156 4.01 -16.27 -10.61
N MET A 157 4.41 -15.33 -11.48
CA MET A 157 5.12 -15.61 -12.72
C MET A 157 6.48 -16.29 -12.44
N TYR A 158 7.28 -15.74 -11.52
CA TYR A 158 8.56 -16.33 -11.17
C TYR A 158 8.42 -17.71 -10.52
N CYS A 159 7.42 -17.92 -9.66
CA CYS A 159 7.14 -19.24 -9.08
C CYS A 159 6.68 -20.27 -10.11
N THR A 160 6.16 -19.86 -11.26
CA THR A 160 5.74 -20.77 -12.34
C THR A 160 6.91 -21.19 -13.23
N ILE A 161 7.98 -20.41 -13.29
CA ILE A 161 9.17 -20.70 -14.12
C ILE A 161 10.13 -21.66 -13.41
N TYR A 162 10.10 -21.72 -12.08
CA TYR A 162 10.93 -22.60 -11.24
C TYR A 162 10.17 -23.82 -10.74
#